data_64e27c1c542568e2c664bb77d6d9f06d
#
_entry.id   64e27c1c542568e2c664bb77d6d9f06d
#
_cell.length_a   1.000
_cell.length_b   1.000
_cell.length_c   1.000
_cell.angle_alpha   90.00
_cell.angle_beta   90.00
_cell.angle_gamma   90.00
#
_symmetry.space_group_name_H-M   'P 1'
#
loop_
_entity.id
_entity.type
_entity.pdbx_description
1 polymer ?
#
loop_
_entity_poly.entity_id
_entity_poly.type
_entity_poly.pdbx_seq_one_letter_code
_entity_poly.pdbx_strand_id
1 'polypeptide(L)'
;MIDSAKAIAMGVPYAGDVWDFFVGKAEVKAALPLGVVLTFPAAGSENSTGTVITNEDEWFKRSAGSPLLRPKFAILNPELSYTLPAYQTACGVADMMAHIFERYFSKTEDVDLTDRLSEATLKTIIKHAGILMKEPAHYAARAEIMWAGTLAHNGLLDTGRASDWATHAMEHELSALYDIAHGAGLALLFPSWMRYVYPVFPAKFMQFFERVWDVEPDYVHPDRMIAEGIDRLKTFYRSLGLPLSFQEAKLPVTDLDEMAEKCTRGGPIGSFKTLYKEDVLAIYRMASSLHA
;
A
#
# COMPACT_ATOMS: atom_id res chain seq x y z
N MET A 1 5.53 -13.49 6.22
CA MET A 1 5.89 -14.23 7.45
C MET A 1 5.21 -13.70 8.71
N ILE A 2 5.21 -12.38 9.02
CA ILE A 2 4.49 -11.87 10.20
C ILE A 2 2.99 -12.15 10.06
N ASP A 3 2.42 -11.93 8.90
CA ASP A 3 1.02 -12.20 8.61
C ASP A 3 0.66 -13.69 8.77
N SER A 4 1.51 -14.59 8.30
CA SER A 4 1.33 -16.02 8.55
C SER A 4 1.37 -16.37 10.04
N ALA A 5 2.27 -15.73 10.80
CA ALA A 5 2.33 -15.90 12.26
C ALA A 5 1.04 -15.39 12.96
N LYS A 6 0.48 -14.27 12.49
CA LYS A 6 -0.80 -13.74 12.98
C LYS A 6 -1.96 -14.69 12.65
N ALA A 7 -1.99 -15.24 11.42
CA ALA A 7 -3.00 -16.23 11.02
C ALA A 7 -2.93 -17.49 11.90
N ILE A 8 -1.72 -18.00 12.17
CA ILE A 8 -1.50 -19.12 13.11
C ILE A 8 -1.97 -18.73 14.51
N ALA A 9 -1.60 -17.53 14.99
CA ALA A 9 -1.94 -17.10 16.35
C ALA A 9 -3.44 -17.01 16.59
N MET A 10 -4.24 -16.58 15.62
CA MET A 10 -5.70 -16.57 15.74
C MET A 10 -6.34 -17.93 15.43
N GLY A 11 -5.69 -18.76 14.60
CA GLY A 11 -6.18 -20.08 14.23
C GLY A 11 -6.06 -21.12 15.35
N VAL A 12 -4.97 -21.07 16.16
CA VAL A 12 -4.73 -22.07 17.23
C VAL A 12 -5.88 -22.15 18.25
N PRO A 13 -6.44 -21.05 18.76
CA PRO A 13 -7.58 -21.12 19.70
C PRO A 13 -8.94 -21.30 19.01
N TYR A 14 -9.00 -21.44 17.70
CA TYR A 14 -10.23 -21.55 16.92
C TYR A 14 -10.48 -23.00 16.47
N ALA A 15 -11.71 -23.48 16.65
CA ALA A 15 -12.07 -24.87 16.30
C ALA A 15 -12.48 -25.06 14.83
N GLY A 16 -12.67 -23.97 14.08
CA GLY A 16 -13.03 -23.98 12.65
C GLY A 16 -11.82 -23.81 11.74
N ASP A 17 -12.09 -23.55 10.46
CA ASP A 17 -11.07 -23.23 9.48
C ASP A 17 -10.59 -21.78 9.66
N VAL A 18 -9.29 -21.55 9.69
CA VAL A 18 -8.71 -20.21 9.81
C VAL A 18 -9.16 -19.26 8.68
N TRP A 19 -9.49 -19.80 7.50
CA TRP A 19 -10.02 -19.04 6.38
C TRP A 19 -11.37 -18.38 6.66
N ASP A 20 -12.14 -18.89 7.63
CA ASP A 20 -13.41 -18.29 8.05
C ASP A 20 -13.27 -16.84 8.50
N PHE A 21 -12.12 -16.48 9.08
CA PHE A 21 -11.82 -15.09 9.45
C PHE A 21 -11.63 -14.18 8.22
N PHE A 22 -11.05 -14.70 7.14
CA PHE A 22 -10.74 -13.95 5.93
C PHE A 22 -11.95 -13.77 5.00
N VAL A 23 -12.98 -14.56 5.18
CA VAL A 23 -14.25 -14.46 4.44
C VAL A 23 -15.41 -13.95 5.29
N GLY A 24 -15.12 -13.47 6.51
CA GLY A 24 -16.13 -12.87 7.39
C GLY A 24 -17.15 -13.84 7.99
N LYS A 25 -16.88 -15.15 7.98
CA LYS A 25 -17.73 -16.16 8.61
C LYS A 25 -17.52 -16.25 10.12
N ALA A 26 -16.38 -15.82 10.63
CA ALA A 26 -16.04 -15.84 12.04
C ALA A 26 -15.32 -14.57 12.47
N GLU A 27 -15.42 -14.23 13.75
CA GLU A 27 -14.69 -13.13 14.39
C GLU A 27 -13.53 -13.67 15.24
N VAL A 28 -12.42 -12.94 15.27
CA VAL A 28 -11.25 -13.28 16.11
C VAL A 28 -11.56 -12.94 17.56
N LYS A 29 -11.86 -13.93 18.38
CA LYS A 29 -12.17 -13.78 19.81
C LYS A 29 -10.97 -14.03 20.73
N ALA A 30 -9.93 -14.71 20.24
CA ALA A 30 -8.68 -14.99 20.93
C ALA A 30 -7.53 -15.12 19.94
N ALA A 31 -6.32 -14.84 20.39
CA ALA A 31 -5.08 -15.07 19.64
C ALA A 31 -3.93 -15.34 20.60
N LEU A 32 -2.94 -16.13 20.17
CA LEU A 32 -1.70 -16.29 20.90
C LEU A 32 -0.90 -14.98 20.88
N PRO A 33 -0.12 -14.66 21.93
CA PRO A 33 0.73 -13.49 21.94
C PRO A 33 1.86 -13.64 20.89
N LEU A 34 2.12 -12.54 20.16
CA LEU A 34 3.19 -12.45 19.16
C LEU A 34 4.24 -11.44 19.59
N GLY A 35 5.50 -11.73 19.24
CA GLY A 35 6.60 -10.78 19.24
C GLY A 35 7.28 -10.79 17.87
N VAL A 36 7.85 -9.67 17.46
CA VAL A 36 8.47 -9.51 16.14
C VAL A 36 9.88 -8.99 16.27
N VAL A 37 10.80 -9.56 15.49
CA VAL A 37 12.10 -8.97 15.15
C VAL A 37 12.05 -8.65 13.66
N LEU A 38 11.98 -7.37 13.32
CA LEU A 38 11.76 -6.92 11.95
C LEU A 38 13.05 -6.98 11.14
N THR A 39 13.01 -7.67 10.01
CA THR A 39 14.13 -7.76 9.05
C THR A 39 13.83 -7.10 7.71
N PHE A 40 12.57 -6.84 7.40
CA PHE A 40 12.12 -6.23 6.15
C PHE A 40 11.01 -5.19 6.44
N PRO A 41 11.35 -3.90 6.50
CA PRO A 41 10.36 -2.83 6.63
C PRO A 41 9.58 -2.65 5.31
N ALA A 42 8.25 -2.80 5.37
CA ALA A 42 7.33 -2.66 4.25
C ALA A 42 5.91 -2.37 4.77
N ALA A 43 5.08 -3.41 4.92
CA ALA A 43 3.67 -3.36 5.28
C ALA A 43 3.36 -2.90 6.72
N GLY A 44 4.35 -2.63 7.58
CA GLY A 44 4.10 -2.26 8.98
C GLY A 44 3.41 -3.35 9.83
N SER A 45 3.49 -4.61 9.40
CA SER A 45 2.79 -5.73 10.05
C SER A 45 3.27 -5.97 11.48
N GLU A 46 4.48 -5.55 11.83
CA GLU A 46 5.05 -5.62 13.19
C GLU A 46 4.28 -4.76 14.21
N ASN A 47 3.48 -3.81 13.74
CA ASN A 47 2.69 -2.92 14.62
C ASN A 47 1.26 -2.70 14.14
N SER A 48 0.78 -3.49 13.17
CA SER A 48 -0.61 -3.43 12.69
C SER A 48 -1.50 -4.49 13.32
N THR A 49 -2.79 -4.31 13.17
CA THR A 49 -3.83 -5.25 13.63
C THR A 49 -4.30 -6.20 12.53
N GLY A 50 -3.84 -5.98 11.28
CA GLY A 50 -4.21 -6.75 10.11
C GLY A 50 -3.28 -7.92 9.83
N THR A 51 -3.79 -8.87 9.07
CA THR A 51 -3.04 -9.96 8.45
C THR A 51 -3.61 -10.24 7.07
N VAL A 52 -2.75 -10.56 6.10
CA VAL A 52 -3.13 -10.88 4.73
C VAL A 52 -2.51 -12.20 4.34
N ILE A 53 -3.31 -13.15 3.88
CA ILE A 53 -2.85 -14.43 3.35
C ILE A 53 -3.52 -14.76 2.02
N THR A 54 -2.88 -15.62 1.23
CA THR A 54 -3.40 -16.15 -0.02
C THR A 54 -3.92 -17.56 0.21
N ASN A 55 -5.14 -17.82 -0.22
CA ASN A 55 -5.67 -19.17 -0.38
C ASN A 55 -5.32 -19.66 -1.78
N GLU A 56 -4.47 -20.69 -1.85
CA GLU A 56 -3.97 -21.24 -3.11
C GLU A 56 -5.01 -22.06 -3.88
N ASP A 57 -6.06 -22.57 -3.22
CA ASP A 57 -7.10 -23.37 -3.88
C ASP A 57 -7.90 -22.54 -4.90
N GLU A 58 -8.16 -21.26 -4.57
CA GLU A 58 -8.92 -20.34 -5.43
C GLU A 58 -8.12 -19.09 -5.84
N TRP A 59 -6.86 -19.01 -5.45
CA TRP A 59 -5.98 -17.85 -5.67
C TRP A 59 -6.60 -16.53 -5.18
N PHE A 60 -7.18 -16.59 -3.97
CA PHE A 60 -7.68 -15.41 -3.28
C PHE A 60 -6.71 -14.91 -2.23
N LYS A 61 -6.28 -13.66 -2.36
CA LYS A 61 -5.52 -12.93 -1.35
C LYS A 61 -6.48 -12.04 -0.58
N ARG A 62 -6.67 -12.30 0.70
CA ARG A 62 -7.67 -11.62 1.55
C ARG A 62 -7.06 -11.21 2.88
N SER A 63 -7.64 -10.17 3.48
CA SER A 63 -7.26 -9.64 4.79
C SER A 63 -8.24 -10.03 5.87
N ALA A 64 -7.73 -10.21 7.09
CA ALA A 64 -8.50 -10.25 8.32
C ALA A 64 -7.85 -9.31 9.34
N GLY A 65 -8.61 -8.82 10.31
CA GLY A 65 -8.08 -7.88 11.29
C GLY A 65 -8.73 -8.01 12.67
N SER A 66 -7.93 -7.82 13.71
CA SER A 66 -8.39 -7.73 15.10
C SER A 66 -7.33 -7.02 15.94
N PRO A 67 -7.70 -6.19 16.92
CA PRO A 67 -6.76 -5.65 17.91
C PRO A 67 -5.92 -6.71 18.63
N LEU A 68 -6.42 -7.94 18.73
CA LEU A 68 -5.75 -9.07 19.35
C LEU A 68 -4.52 -9.55 18.57
N LEU A 69 -4.43 -9.23 17.25
CA LEU A 69 -3.32 -9.63 16.38
C LEU A 69 -2.14 -8.66 16.44
N ARG A 70 -2.28 -7.52 17.11
CA ARG A 70 -1.14 -6.59 17.26
C ARG A 70 -0.05 -7.26 18.08
N PRO A 71 1.19 -7.33 17.56
CA PRO A 71 2.32 -7.88 18.32
C PRO A 71 2.51 -7.17 19.66
N LYS A 72 2.90 -7.91 20.69
CA LYS A 72 3.11 -7.40 22.05
C LYS A 72 4.38 -6.56 22.15
N PHE A 73 5.37 -6.86 21.29
CA PHE A 73 6.57 -6.07 21.09
C PHE A 73 7.10 -6.24 19.67
N ALA A 74 7.84 -5.24 19.19
CA ALA A 74 8.61 -5.31 17.95
C ALA A 74 10.02 -4.79 18.21
N ILE A 75 11.03 -5.53 17.77
CA ILE A 75 12.44 -5.11 17.76
C ILE A 75 12.77 -4.58 16.38
N LEU A 76 13.12 -3.31 16.30
CA LEU A 76 13.44 -2.58 15.09
C LEU A 76 14.94 -2.28 15.08
N ASN A 77 15.78 -3.25 14.64
CA ASN A 77 17.21 -3.03 14.46
C ASN A 77 17.52 -2.80 12.97
N PRO A 78 17.93 -1.58 12.57
CA PRO A 78 18.22 -1.24 11.18
C PRO A 78 19.26 -2.14 10.52
N GLU A 79 20.23 -2.64 11.27
CA GLU A 79 21.32 -3.51 10.77
C GLU A 79 20.80 -4.83 10.19
N LEU A 80 19.67 -5.34 10.70
CA LEU A 80 19.04 -6.57 10.20
C LEU A 80 18.48 -6.41 8.77
N SER A 81 18.39 -5.18 8.28
CA SER A 81 17.91 -4.87 6.92
C SER A 81 19.05 -4.59 5.92
N TYR A 82 20.33 -4.59 6.32
CA TYR A 82 21.46 -4.26 5.45
C TYR A 82 21.62 -5.20 4.24
N THR A 83 21.23 -6.45 4.40
CA THR A 83 21.34 -7.48 3.37
C THR A 83 20.17 -7.54 2.41
N LEU A 84 19.15 -6.66 2.59
CA LEU A 84 18.02 -6.61 1.67
C LEU A 84 18.49 -6.19 0.28
N PRO A 85 18.11 -6.94 -0.78
CA PRO A 85 18.31 -6.50 -2.15
C PRO A 85 17.68 -5.14 -2.42
N ALA A 86 18.28 -4.34 -3.32
CA ALA A 86 17.75 -3.02 -3.68
C ALA A 86 16.29 -3.06 -4.14
N TYR A 87 15.92 -4.06 -4.95
CA TYR A 87 14.54 -4.27 -5.40
C TYR A 87 13.56 -4.50 -4.23
N GLN A 88 13.94 -5.31 -3.23
CA GLN A 88 13.08 -5.53 -2.07
C GLN A 88 12.96 -4.26 -1.22
N THR A 89 14.05 -3.51 -1.06
CA THR A 89 14.00 -2.19 -0.40
C THR A 89 13.05 -1.25 -1.14
N ALA A 90 13.12 -1.19 -2.47
CA ALA A 90 12.22 -0.40 -3.31
C ALA A 90 10.75 -0.82 -3.17
N CYS A 91 10.47 -2.13 -3.18
CA CYS A 91 9.12 -2.66 -2.93
C CYS A 91 8.60 -2.27 -1.55
N GLY A 92 9.44 -2.38 -0.49
CA GLY A 92 9.05 -1.94 0.85
C GLY A 92 8.74 -0.44 0.92
N VAL A 93 9.53 0.39 0.24
CA VAL A 93 9.29 1.84 0.13
C VAL A 93 7.95 2.12 -0.54
N ALA A 94 7.66 1.48 -1.67
CA ALA A 94 6.39 1.67 -2.37
C ALA A 94 5.19 1.22 -1.54
N ASP A 95 5.31 0.11 -0.80
CA ASP A 95 4.28 -0.43 0.05
C ASP A 95 3.95 0.51 1.24
N MET A 96 4.97 1.01 1.95
CA MET A 96 4.73 1.97 3.04
C MET A 96 4.15 3.30 2.53
N MET A 97 4.58 3.78 1.35
CA MET A 97 3.95 4.96 0.71
C MET A 97 2.50 4.69 0.35
N ALA A 98 2.19 3.52 -0.20
CA ALA A 98 0.85 3.10 -0.55
C ALA A 98 -0.07 3.08 0.68
N HIS A 99 0.39 2.54 1.81
CA HIS A 99 -0.34 2.56 3.08
C HIS A 99 -0.69 3.99 3.54
N ILE A 100 0.22 4.95 3.30
CA ILE A 100 -0.05 6.37 3.59
C ILE A 100 -1.03 6.94 2.58
N PHE A 101 -0.93 6.62 1.29
CA PHE A 101 -1.84 7.11 0.25
C PHE A 101 -3.29 6.67 0.49
N GLU A 102 -3.50 5.40 0.88
CA GLU A 102 -4.83 4.87 1.20
C GLU A 102 -5.53 5.66 2.33
N ARG A 103 -4.75 6.28 3.19
CA ARG A 103 -5.25 7.10 4.31
C ARG A 103 -5.34 8.58 3.93
N TYR A 104 -4.35 9.08 3.20
CA TYR A 104 -4.24 10.49 2.85
C TYR A 104 -5.34 10.91 1.87
N PHE A 105 -5.60 10.11 0.83
CA PHE A 105 -6.65 10.36 -0.16
C PHE A 105 -8.01 9.98 0.42
N SER A 106 -8.52 10.87 1.25
CA SER A 106 -9.82 10.81 1.93
C SER A 106 -10.62 12.07 1.62
N LYS A 107 -11.95 11.94 1.62
CA LYS A 107 -12.88 13.08 1.55
C LYS A 107 -13.19 13.68 2.93
N THR A 108 -12.55 13.16 3.98
CA THR A 108 -12.70 13.71 5.33
C THR A 108 -12.04 15.08 5.40
N GLU A 109 -12.77 16.07 5.81
CA GLU A 109 -12.32 17.45 6.03
C GLU A 109 -11.79 17.64 7.47
N ASP A 110 -11.14 18.77 7.75
CA ASP A 110 -10.64 19.18 9.08
C ASP A 110 -9.68 18.18 9.75
N VAL A 111 -8.81 17.56 8.96
CA VAL A 111 -7.79 16.59 9.40
C VAL A 111 -6.36 17.09 9.15
N ASP A 112 -6.11 18.39 9.27
CA ASP A 112 -4.83 19.02 8.88
C ASP A 112 -3.64 18.41 9.62
N LEU A 113 -3.73 18.17 10.93
CA LEU A 113 -2.63 17.55 11.68
C LEU A 113 -2.25 16.17 11.14
N THR A 114 -3.24 15.32 10.88
CA THR A 114 -2.99 13.96 10.35
C THR A 114 -2.48 14.01 8.91
N ASP A 115 -2.92 15.00 8.11
CA ASP A 115 -2.36 15.28 6.78
C ASP A 115 -0.87 15.65 6.89
N ARG A 116 -0.49 16.59 7.78
CA ARG A 116 0.90 17.00 7.98
C ARG A 116 1.80 15.87 8.44
N LEU A 117 1.30 14.99 9.33
CA LEU A 117 2.05 13.80 9.74
C LEU A 117 2.29 12.84 8.56
N SER A 118 1.28 12.64 7.72
CA SER A 118 1.39 11.83 6.50
C SER A 118 2.39 12.44 5.51
N GLU A 119 2.30 13.75 5.26
CA GLU A 119 3.16 14.50 4.35
C GLU A 119 4.63 14.46 4.82
N ALA A 120 4.89 14.69 6.10
CA ALA A 120 6.23 14.63 6.69
C ALA A 120 6.82 13.21 6.60
N THR A 121 6.01 12.19 6.88
CA THR A 121 6.44 10.78 6.76
C THR A 121 6.80 10.43 5.32
N LEU A 122 5.99 10.84 4.34
CA LEU A 122 6.27 10.63 2.91
C LEU A 122 7.55 11.33 2.47
N LYS A 123 7.76 12.60 2.84
CA LYS A 123 9.00 13.34 2.50
C LYS A 123 10.23 12.64 3.11
N THR A 124 10.11 12.11 4.32
CA THR A 124 11.17 11.31 4.96
C THR A 124 11.47 10.03 4.17
N ILE A 125 10.43 9.28 3.78
CA ILE A 125 10.56 8.06 2.97
C ILE A 125 11.26 8.38 1.64
N ILE A 126 10.80 9.38 0.91
CA ILE A 126 11.34 9.78 -0.39
C ILE A 126 12.84 10.11 -0.29
N LYS A 127 13.21 10.93 0.70
CA LYS A 127 14.61 11.31 0.95
C LYS A 127 15.49 10.10 1.24
N HIS A 128 15.09 9.27 2.19
CA HIS A 128 15.94 8.18 2.68
C HIS A 128 15.96 6.97 1.73
N ALA A 129 14.89 6.74 0.96
CA ALA A 129 14.91 5.75 -0.12
C ALA A 129 15.99 6.06 -1.16
N GLY A 130 16.12 7.33 -1.57
CA GLY A 130 17.16 7.76 -2.50
C GLY A 130 18.59 7.54 -1.98
N ILE A 131 18.80 7.65 -0.65
CA ILE A 131 20.09 7.31 -0.02
C ILE A 131 20.32 5.80 -0.07
N LEU A 132 19.33 4.98 0.27
CA LEU A 132 19.46 3.53 0.33
C LEU A 132 19.70 2.88 -1.02
N MET A 133 19.26 3.48 -2.12
CA MET A 133 19.58 3.00 -3.47
C MET A 133 21.07 3.12 -3.79
N LYS A 134 21.78 4.05 -3.15
CA LYS A 134 23.22 4.29 -3.35
C LYS A 134 24.06 3.64 -2.24
N GLU A 135 23.59 3.68 -1.03
CA GLU A 135 24.27 3.21 0.19
C GLU A 135 23.37 2.25 0.99
N PRO A 136 23.23 0.97 0.57
CA PRO A 136 22.29 0.03 1.17
C PRO A 136 22.48 -0.22 2.68
N ALA A 137 23.67 -0.03 3.22
CA ALA A 137 24.01 -0.21 4.63
C ALA A 137 24.08 1.12 5.42
N HIS A 138 23.51 2.21 4.89
CA HIS A 138 23.48 3.49 5.60
C HIS A 138 22.53 3.42 6.79
N TYR A 139 23.09 3.32 8.01
CA TYR A 139 22.34 3.08 9.26
C TYR A 139 21.18 4.05 9.46
N ALA A 140 21.45 5.36 9.41
CA ALA A 140 20.40 6.37 9.68
C ALA A 140 19.26 6.29 8.65
N ALA A 141 19.56 6.04 7.36
CA ALA A 141 18.51 5.91 6.35
C ALA A 141 17.68 4.62 6.56
N ARG A 142 18.31 3.50 6.97
CA ARG A 142 17.58 2.28 7.33
C ARG A 142 16.70 2.49 8.56
N ALA A 143 17.18 3.22 9.57
CA ALA A 143 16.42 3.54 10.77
C ALA A 143 15.18 4.38 10.45
N GLU A 144 15.34 5.42 9.63
CA GLU A 144 14.23 6.29 9.22
C GLU A 144 13.18 5.54 8.38
N ILE A 145 13.61 4.72 7.42
CA ILE A 145 12.70 3.88 6.61
C ILE A 145 11.97 2.86 7.50
N MET A 146 12.67 2.23 8.43
CA MET A 146 12.08 1.23 9.33
C MET A 146 11.03 1.86 10.23
N TRP A 147 11.31 3.04 10.80
CA TRP A 147 10.36 3.76 11.63
C TRP A 147 9.18 4.32 10.83
N ALA A 148 9.43 4.88 9.65
CA ALA A 148 8.38 5.38 8.77
C ALA A 148 7.42 4.25 8.33
N GLY A 149 7.93 3.04 8.04
CA GLY A 149 7.10 1.87 7.73
C GLY A 149 6.16 1.49 8.87
N THR A 150 6.65 1.52 10.12
CA THR A 150 5.82 1.31 11.31
C THR A 150 4.73 2.39 11.43
N LEU A 151 5.08 3.67 11.26
CA LEU A 151 4.10 4.78 11.33
C LEU A 151 3.06 4.70 10.22
N ALA A 152 3.45 4.25 9.03
CA ALA A 152 2.55 4.13 7.88
C ALA A 152 1.35 3.21 8.15
N HIS A 153 1.46 2.24 9.08
CA HIS A 153 0.40 1.24 9.28
C HIS A 153 0.05 0.94 10.76
N ASN A 154 0.51 1.73 11.72
CA ASN A 154 0.21 1.50 13.14
C ASN A 154 -1.15 2.06 13.61
N GLY A 155 -1.89 2.74 12.74
CA GLY A 155 -3.17 3.37 13.03
C GLY A 155 -3.09 4.88 13.32
N LEU A 156 -1.89 5.46 13.48
CA LEU A 156 -1.75 6.90 13.74
C LEU A 156 -2.31 7.74 12.59
N LEU A 157 -1.98 7.37 11.37
CA LEU A 157 -2.39 8.11 10.17
C LEU A 157 -3.84 7.82 9.73
N ASP A 158 -4.55 6.91 10.41
CA ASP A 158 -5.98 6.68 10.26
C ASP A 158 -6.83 7.63 11.13
N THR A 159 -6.19 8.38 12.05
CA THR A 159 -6.89 9.18 13.03
C THR A 159 -7.76 10.24 12.38
N GLY A 160 -9.06 10.21 12.69
CA GLY A 160 -10.05 11.18 12.26
C GLY A 160 -10.50 11.06 10.80
N ARG A 161 -10.16 9.97 10.09
CA ARG A 161 -10.51 9.83 8.67
C ARG A 161 -10.94 8.42 8.28
N ALA A 162 -11.60 8.31 7.12
CA ALA A 162 -11.88 7.05 6.45
C ALA A 162 -10.76 6.76 5.44
N SER A 163 -10.21 5.55 5.47
CA SER A 163 -9.21 5.08 4.51
C SER A 163 -9.87 4.49 3.26
N ASP A 164 -9.18 4.50 2.10
CA ASP A 164 -9.75 4.05 0.81
C ASP A 164 -9.62 2.54 0.57
N TRP A 165 -8.41 2.03 0.51
CA TRP A 165 -8.05 0.61 0.28
C TRP A 165 -8.39 0.04 -1.09
N ALA A 166 -8.83 0.85 -2.05
CA ALA A 166 -9.16 0.38 -3.39
C ALA A 166 -7.94 -0.14 -4.14
N THR A 167 -6.79 0.56 -4.05
CA THR A 167 -5.59 0.15 -4.78
C THR A 167 -5.00 -1.12 -4.21
N HIS A 168 -5.02 -1.32 -2.90
CA HIS A 168 -4.63 -2.60 -2.28
C HIS A 168 -5.55 -3.75 -2.71
N ALA A 169 -6.86 -3.53 -2.77
CA ALA A 169 -7.80 -4.55 -3.24
C ALA A 169 -7.51 -4.98 -4.69
N MET A 170 -7.24 -4.01 -5.57
CA MET A 170 -6.84 -4.29 -6.96
C MET A 170 -5.48 -5.03 -7.03
N GLU A 171 -4.51 -4.61 -6.21
CA GLU A 171 -3.20 -5.24 -6.19
C GLU A 171 -3.24 -6.67 -5.67
N HIS A 172 -4.11 -6.98 -4.73
CA HIS A 172 -4.28 -8.33 -4.22
C HIS A 172 -4.63 -9.33 -5.34
N GLU A 173 -5.47 -8.95 -6.29
CA GLU A 173 -5.77 -9.81 -7.45
C GLU A 173 -4.56 -9.95 -8.39
N LEU A 174 -3.80 -8.87 -8.57
CA LEU A 174 -2.59 -8.85 -9.39
C LEU A 174 -1.51 -9.78 -8.80
N SER A 175 -1.21 -9.64 -7.51
CA SER A 175 -0.19 -10.48 -6.86
C SER A 175 -0.65 -11.91 -6.60
N ALA A 176 -1.95 -12.15 -6.41
CA ALA A 176 -2.48 -13.52 -6.31
C ALA A 176 -2.29 -14.30 -7.62
N LEU A 177 -2.50 -13.63 -8.78
CA LEU A 177 -2.45 -14.30 -10.08
C LEU A 177 -1.02 -14.42 -10.63
N TYR A 178 -0.16 -13.42 -10.42
CA TYR A 178 1.13 -13.31 -11.10
C TYR A 178 2.34 -13.38 -10.15
N ASP A 179 2.12 -13.51 -8.85
CA ASP A 179 3.19 -13.55 -7.82
C ASP A 179 4.17 -12.35 -7.91
N ILE A 180 3.66 -11.19 -8.37
CA ILE A 180 4.45 -9.95 -8.33
C ILE A 180 4.66 -9.51 -6.89
N ALA A 181 5.84 -8.94 -6.59
CA ALA A 181 6.08 -8.34 -5.28
C ALA A 181 5.05 -7.24 -4.99
N HIS A 182 4.36 -7.31 -3.84
CA HIS A 182 3.23 -6.45 -3.48
C HIS A 182 3.49 -4.96 -3.70
N GLY A 183 4.63 -4.44 -3.19
CA GLY A 183 4.98 -3.03 -3.38
C GLY A 183 5.23 -2.65 -4.84
N ALA A 184 5.69 -3.58 -5.69
CA ALA A 184 5.84 -3.33 -7.12
C ALA A 184 4.48 -3.26 -7.82
N GLY A 185 3.53 -4.13 -7.44
CA GLY A 185 2.14 -4.08 -7.92
C GLY A 185 1.45 -2.76 -7.52
N LEU A 186 1.67 -2.29 -6.29
CA LEU A 186 1.16 -0.99 -5.82
C LEU A 186 1.78 0.18 -6.58
N ALA A 187 3.09 0.17 -6.82
CA ALA A 187 3.78 1.21 -7.60
C ALA A 187 3.26 1.30 -9.04
N LEU A 188 2.89 0.16 -9.62
CA LEU A 188 2.30 0.06 -10.94
C LEU A 188 0.87 0.63 -10.99
N LEU A 189 0.05 0.38 -9.96
CA LEU A 189 -1.37 0.72 -9.97
C LEU A 189 -1.68 2.14 -9.47
N PHE A 190 -0.98 2.64 -8.45
CA PHE A 190 -1.31 3.93 -7.83
C PHE A 190 -1.34 5.11 -8.79
N PRO A 191 -0.39 5.31 -9.71
CA PRO A 191 -0.44 6.43 -10.67
C PRO A 191 -1.71 6.42 -11.53
N SER A 192 -2.15 5.23 -11.97
CA SER A 192 -3.37 5.06 -12.77
C SER A 192 -4.64 5.27 -11.93
N TRP A 193 -4.66 4.76 -10.69
CA TRP A 193 -5.74 5.03 -9.74
C TRP A 193 -5.86 6.53 -9.47
N MET A 194 -4.76 7.21 -9.14
CA MET A 194 -4.75 8.67 -8.90
C MET A 194 -5.34 9.43 -10.08
N ARG A 195 -4.91 9.09 -11.31
CA ARG A 195 -5.39 9.71 -12.54
C ARG A 195 -6.89 9.47 -12.77
N TYR A 196 -7.40 8.30 -12.37
CA TYR A 196 -8.81 7.95 -12.53
C TYR A 196 -9.71 8.65 -11.52
N VAL A 197 -9.26 8.79 -10.26
CA VAL A 197 -10.13 9.26 -9.17
C VAL A 197 -9.99 10.74 -8.82
N TYR A 198 -8.89 11.44 -9.22
CA TYR A 198 -8.68 12.83 -8.82
C TYR A 198 -9.83 13.79 -9.16
N PRO A 199 -10.63 13.59 -10.24
CA PRO A 199 -11.73 14.49 -10.54
C PRO A 199 -12.83 14.52 -9.48
N VAL A 200 -12.87 13.53 -8.57
CA VAL A 200 -13.83 13.49 -7.46
C VAL A 200 -13.53 14.57 -6.41
N PHE A 201 -12.25 14.82 -6.13
CA PHE A 201 -11.81 15.83 -5.18
C PHE A 201 -10.42 16.37 -5.56
N PRO A 202 -10.31 17.21 -6.62
CA PRO A 202 -9.02 17.68 -7.14
C PRO A 202 -8.17 18.43 -6.09
N ALA A 203 -8.82 19.20 -5.20
CA ALA A 203 -8.13 19.98 -4.18
C ALA A 203 -7.23 19.11 -3.28
N LYS A 204 -7.64 17.86 -2.98
CA LYS A 204 -6.84 16.93 -2.17
C LYS A 204 -5.57 16.48 -2.89
N PHE A 205 -5.64 16.28 -4.21
CA PHE A 205 -4.47 15.95 -5.04
C PHE A 205 -3.54 17.14 -5.22
N MET A 206 -4.08 18.33 -5.41
CA MET A 206 -3.28 19.57 -5.49
C MET A 206 -2.51 19.77 -4.19
N GLN A 207 -3.18 19.69 -3.02
CA GLN A 207 -2.55 19.74 -1.71
C GLN A 207 -1.40 18.72 -1.57
N PHE A 208 -1.65 17.49 -1.98
CA PHE A 208 -0.66 16.40 -1.93
C PHE A 208 0.57 16.71 -2.78
N PHE A 209 0.37 17.09 -4.04
CA PHE A 209 1.47 17.32 -4.96
C PHE A 209 2.25 18.60 -4.65
N GLU A 210 1.58 19.65 -4.19
CA GLU A 210 2.25 20.86 -3.67
C GLU A 210 3.12 20.52 -2.45
N ARG A 211 2.56 19.86 -1.44
CA ARG A 211 3.19 19.70 -0.13
C ARG A 211 4.21 18.56 -0.04
N VAL A 212 4.02 17.49 -0.80
CA VAL A 212 4.91 16.31 -0.78
C VAL A 212 5.91 16.34 -1.92
N TRP A 213 5.50 16.78 -3.10
CA TRP A 213 6.29 16.71 -4.32
C TRP A 213 6.81 18.07 -4.78
N ASP A 214 6.53 19.13 -4.03
CA ASP A 214 6.96 20.51 -4.30
C ASP A 214 6.58 20.96 -5.74
N VAL A 215 5.38 20.52 -6.22
CA VAL A 215 4.81 20.98 -7.50
C VAL A 215 4.34 22.42 -7.33
N GLU A 216 4.68 23.30 -8.29
CA GLU A 216 4.23 24.68 -8.27
C GLU A 216 2.70 24.76 -8.37
N PRO A 217 2.01 25.47 -7.45
CA PRO A 217 0.57 25.58 -7.47
C PRO A 217 0.01 26.21 -8.73
N ASP A 218 -0.90 25.54 -9.43
CA ASP A 218 -1.68 26.06 -10.57
C ASP A 218 -3.17 25.87 -10.32
N TYR A 219 -3.77 26.86 -9.63
CA TYR A 219 -5.19 26.82 -9.30
C TYR A 219 -6.10 27.12 -10.50
N VAL A 220 -5.52 27.59 -11.62
CA VAL A 220 -6.26 27.84 -12.87
C VAL A 220 -6.38 26.57 -13.71
N HIS A 221 -5.33 25.74 -13.68
CA HIS A 221 -5.26 24.48 -14.44
C HIS A 221 -4.93 23.29 -13.52
N PRO A 222 -5.83 22.91 -12.61
CA PRO A 222 -5.58 21.84 -11.63
C PRO A 222 -5.18 20.51 -12.27
N ASP A 223 -5.76 20.18 -13.43
CA ASP A 223 -5.44 18.95 -14.16
C ASP A 223 -3.98 18.87 -14.58
N ARG A 224 -3.40 20.02 -15.00
CA ARG A 224 -1.99 20.13 -15.38
C ARG A 224 -1.07 19.92 -14.17
N MET A 225 -1.39 20.58 -13.05
CA MET A 225 -0.65 20.44 -11.80
C MET A 225 -0.67 18.98 -11.29
N ILE A 226 -1.83 18.36 -11.32
CA ILE A 226 -2.01 16.96 -10.88
C ILE A 226 -1.26 15.99 -11.80
N ALA A 227 -1.31 16.21 -13.13
CA ALA A 227 -0.57 15.39 -14.07
C ALA A 227 0.94 15.48 -13.82
N GLU A 228 1.49 16.69 -13.62
CA GLU A 228 2.91 16.88 -13.25
C GLU A 228 3.26 16.14 -11.95
N GLY A 229 2.40 16.23 -10.94
CA GLY A 229 2.61 15.54 -9.68
C GLY A 229 2.66 14.02 -9.81
N ILE A 230 1.75 13.45 -10.60
CA ILE A 230 1.76 12.02 -10.94
C ILE A 230 3.05 11.64 -11.68
N ASP A 231 3.53 12.48 -12.58
CA ASP A 231 4.78 12.21 -13.31
C ASP A 231 6.02 12.29 -12.39
N ARG A 232 6.04 13.17 -11.38
CA ARG A 232 7.08 13.19 -10.34
C ARG A 232 7.07 11.90 -9.50
N LEU A 233 5.90 11.42 -9.10
CA LEU A 233 5.76 10.13 -8.42
C LEU A 233 6.26 8.97 -9.30
N LYS A 234 5.87 8.93 -10.58
CA LYS A 234 6.35 7.93 -11.56
C LYS A 234 7.88 7.98 -11.71
N THR A 235 8.45 9.18 -11.80
CA THR A 235 9.90 9.39 -11.89
C THR A 235 10.62 8.86 -10.66
N PHE A 236 10.08 9.10 -9.47
CA PHE A 236 10.61 8.57 -8.23
C PHE A 236 10.60 7.04 -8.22
N TYR A 237 9.48 6.39 -8.52
CA TYR A 237 9.41 4.93 -8.58
C TYR A 237 10.38 4.34 -9.62
N ARG A 238 10.53 4.96 -10.80
CA ARG A 238 11.55 4.57 -11.76
C ARG A 238 12.96 4.66 -11.22
N SER A 239 13.27 5.69 -10.43
CA SER A 239 14.59 5.86 -9.80
C SER A 239 14.90 4.75 -8.78
N LEU A 240 13.87 4.09 -8.26
CA LEU A 240 13.99 2.92 -7.39
C LEU A 240 14.03 1.58 -8.17
N GLY A 241 13.86 1.61 -9.50
CA GLY A 241 13.82 0.41 -10.35
C GLY A 241 12.49 -0.36 -10.31
N LEU A 242 11.40 0.31 -9.94
CA LEU A 242 10.06 -0.30 -9.90
C LEU A 242 9.35 -0.18 -11.25
N PRO A 243 8.59 -1.21 -11.69
CA PRO A 243 7.77 -1.15 -12.88
C PRO A 243 6.56 -0.24 -12.68
N LEU A 244 6.16 0.49 -13.73
CA LEU A 244 5.03 1.43 -13.72
C LEU A 244 3.90 1.02 -14.68
N SER A 245 4.02 -0.13 -15.32
CA SER A 245 2.99 -0.70 -16.18
C SER A 245 3.08 -2.21 -16.20
N PHE A 246 2.01 -2.88 -16.64
CA PHE A 246 2.03 -4.33 -16.90
C PHE A 246 3.14 -4.70 -17.88
N GLN A 247 3.37 -3.87 -18.90
CA GLN A 247 4.44 -4.10 -19.88
C GLN A 247 5.83 -4.05 -19.24
N GLU A 248 6.13 -3.04 -18.41
CA GLU A 248 7.41 -2.94 -17.70
C GLU A 248 7.60 -4.12 -16.72
N ALA A 249 6.52 -4.55 -16.06
CA ALA A 249 6.51 -5.72 -15.17
C ALA A 249 6.54 -7.06 -15.92
N LYS A 250 6.44 -7.05 -17.28
CA LYS A 250 6.33 -8.24 -18.14
C LYS A 250 5.12 -9.13 -17.79
N LEU A 251 4.03 -8.52 -17.35
CA LEU A 251 2.80 -9.20 -17.00
C LEU A 251 1.85 -9.23 -18.21
N PRO A 252 1.07 -10.31 -18.37
CA PRO A 252 0.04 -10.36 -19.41
C PRO A 252 -1.10 -9.38 -19.12
N VAL A 253 -1.84 -9.01 -20.14
CA VAL A 253 -3.04 -8.15 -20.05
C VAL A 253 -4.31 -8.90 -20.44
N THR A 254 -4.25 -10.23 -20.50
CA THR A 254 -5.36 -11.11 -20.91
C THR A 254 -6.42 -11.24 -19.82
N ASP A 255 -6.03 -11.08 -18.54
CA ASP A 255 -6.84 -11.47 -17.40
C ASP A 255 -7.44 -10.26 -16.65
N LEU A 256 -7.35 -9.05 -17.23
CA LEU A 256 -7.80 -7.81 -16.59
C LEU A 256 -9.29 -7.82 -16.23
N ASP A 257 -10.14 -8.42 -17.08
CA ASP A 257 -11.58 -8.52 -16.82
C ASP A 257 -11.87 -9.48 -15.67
N GLU A 258 -11.19 -10.62 -15.62
CA GLU A 258 -11.30 -11.58 -14.52
C GLU A 258 -10.83 -10.98 -13.20
N MET A 259 -9.68 -10.28 -13.19
CA MET A 259 -9.18 -9.60 -12.01
C MET A 259 -10.17 -8.55 -11.50
N ALA A 260 -10.76 -7.75 -12.40
CA ALA A 260 -11.78 -6.76 -12.03
C ALA A 260 -13.04 -7.41 -11.44
N GLU A 261 -13.49 -8.52 -12.00
CA GLU A 261 -14.61 -9.32 -11.49
C GLU A 261 -14.30 -9.89 -10.11
N LYS A 262 -13.13 -10.49 -9.91
CA LYS A 262 -12.71 -11.05 -8.62
C LYS A 262 -12.56 -9.98 -7.55
N CYS A 263 -11.98 -8.83 -7.90
CA CYS A 263 -11.78 -7.68 -7.02
C CYS A 263 -13.12 -7.13 -6.47
N THR A 264 -14.17 -7.14 -7.29
CA THR A 264 -15.49 -6.58 -6.94
C THR A 264 -16.55 -7.63 -6.62
N ARG A 265 -16.18 -8.91 -6.51
CA ARG A 265 -17.12 -10.01 -6.22
C ARG A 265 -17.90 -9.83 -4.90
N GLY A 266 -17.30 -9.22 -3.90
CA GLY A 266 -17.93 -8.89 -2.61
C GLY A 266 -18.72 -7.57 -2.62
N GLY A 267 -18.79 -6.87 -3.74
CA GLY A 267 -19.36 -5.53 -3.88
C GLY A 267 -18.33 -4.51 -4.36
N PRO A 268 -18.73 -3.25 -4.57
CA PRO A 268 -17.82 -2.20 -5.00
C PRO A 268 -16.74 -1.92 -3.94
N ILE A 269 -15.58 -1.44 -4.37
CA ILE A 269 -14.44 -1.12 -3.52
C ILE A 269 -14.18 0.38 -3.43
N GLY A 270 -13.41 0.80 -2.44
CA GLY A 270 -12.98 2.19 -2.25
C GLY A 270 -13.99 3.09 -1.56
N SER A 271 -13.48 4.02 -0.74
CA SER A 271 -14.26 5.02 -0.03
C SER A 271 -14.06 6.44 -0.60
N PHE A 272 -12.91 6.74 -1.19
CA PHE A 272 -12.66 8.00 -1.88
C PHE A 272 -13.56 8.14 -3.12
N LYS A 273 -13.58 7.13 -3.96
CA LYS A 273 -14.55 6.90 -5.02
C LYS A 273 -15.01 5.46 -4.95
N THR A 274 -16.31 5.23 -4.88
CA THR A 274 -16.87 3.89 -5.03
C THR A 274 -16.58 3.39 -6.44
N LEU A 275 -15.81 2.29 -6.53
CA LEU A 275 -15.36 1.69 -7.79
C LEU A 275 -16.11 0.37 -8.02
N TYR A 276 -16.81 0.30 -9.15
CA TYR A 276 -17.43 -0.93 -9.65
C TYR A 276 -16.47 -1.66 -10.59
N LYS A 277 -16.85 -2.83 -11.08
CA LYS A 277 -16.05 -3.65 -11.98
C LYS A 277 -15.50 -2.86 -13.17
N GLU A 278 -16.35 -2.05 -13.80
CA GLU A 278 -15.98 -1.25 -14.98
C GLU A 278 -14.93 -0.19 -14.65
N ASP A 279 -15.00 0.43 -13.46
CA ASP A 279 -14.02 1.40 -12.98
C ASP A 279 -12.66 0.71 -12.74
N VAL A 280 -12.67 -0.44 -12.06
CA VAL A 280 -11.47 -1.25 -11.78
C VAL A 280 -10.81 -1.69 -13.10
N LEU A 281 -11.61 -2.19 -14.05
CA LEU A 281 -11.12 -2.58 -15.37
C LEU A 281 -10.52 -1.39 -16.13
N ALA A 282 -11.11 -0.19 -16.02
CA ALA A 282 -10.56 1.02 -16.63
C ALA A 282 -9.20 1.37 -16.03
N ILE A 283 -9.04 1.29 -14.70
CA ILE A 283 -7.77 1.55 -14.01
C ILE A 283 -6.70 0.53 -14.44
N TYR A 284 -7.03 -0.78 -14.51
CA TYR A 284 -6.10 -1.79 -15.01
C TYR A 284 -5.67 -1.53 -16.46
N ARG A 285 -6.61 -1.14 -17.34
CA ARG A 285 -6.30 -0.76 -18.73
C ARG A 285 -5.38 0.45 -18.80
N MET A 286 -5.58 1.47 -17.96
CA MET A 286 -4.66 2.61 -17.88
C MET A 286 -3.26 2.16 -17.42
N ALA A 287 -3.18 1.26 -16.46
CA ALA A 287 -1.91 0.72 -15.95
C ALA A 287 -1.24 -0.26 -16.94
N SER A 288 -1.95 -0.75 -17.96
CA SER A 288 -1.41 -1.72 -18.93
C SER A 288 -0.48 -1.09 -19.95
N SER A 289 -0.60 0.21 -20.24
CA SER A 289 0.17 0.92 -21.26
C SER A 289 1.17 1.92 -20.67
N LEU A 290 2.33 2.09 -21.34
CA LEU A 290 3.37 3.05 -20.96
C LEU A 290 2.95 4.52 -21.13
N HIS A 291 1.87 4.79 -21.85
CA HIS A 291 1.43 6.13 -22.28
C HIS A 291 0.12 6.59 -21.65
N ALA A 292 -0.35 5.90 -20.60
CA ALA A 292 -1.59 6.28 -19.91
C ALA A 292 -1.32 7.28 -18.77
#